data_7d62a370b7f74c265d09be4d03ca7a8c
#
_entry.id   7d62a370b7f74c265d09be4d03ca7a8c
#
_cell.length_a   1.000
_cell.length_b   1.000
_cell.length_c   1.000
_cell.angle_alpha   90.00
_cell.angle_beta   90.00
_cell.angle_gamma   90.00
#
_symmetry.space_group_name_H-M   'P 1'
#
loop_
_entity.id
_entity.type
_entity.pdbx_description
1 polymer ?
#
loop_
_entity_poly.entity_id
_entity_poly.type
_entity_poly.pdbx_seq_one_letter_code
_entity_poly.pdbx_strand_id
1 'polypeptide(L)'
;TGTDMTPLELKDYLTDKLTQGLMNLSQSYSYNPNLLNDLDSLTAPKTDADAILQTLNQKAAECMPDIGDTTYTLSYLPEALQVPNNLAYYLSSPLDNESRNIIRINPSEVGDDSMVLWTTMAHEGYPGHLYQHQYFMQNSFEYNIETLIGSLGTSEGWAYYVEKLSLEWAGLDEATADAYFTNMILGMAALSVVDIGVNYEGWGIEETSNFLTTYYGELDKNTCQNFIDTCANDPGVYLPYSVGYYKTEDLFEQMADGYSSDKNMYAAYLKMGSMPFTLLEKYLIPD
;
A
#
# COMPACT_ATOMS: atom_id res chain seq x y z
N THR A 1 8.96 -9.20 4.28
CA THR A 1 8.70 -7.86 4.84
C THR A 1 9.84 -6.87 4.63
N GLY A 2 11.09 -7.34 4.52
CA GLY A 2 12.28 -6.45 4.42
C GLY A 2 12.77 -5.89 5.77
N THR A 3 12.28 -6.42 6.88
CA THR A 3 12.75 -6.12 8.23
C THR A 3 13.54 -7.31 8.80
N ASP A 4 14.25 -7.13 9.89
CA ASP A 4 14.91 -8.17 10.69
C ASP A 4 14.05 -8.63 11.89
N MET A 5 12.83 -8.14 11.99
CA MET A 5 11.89 -8.53 13.04
C MET A 5 11.47 -10.00 12.91
N THR A 6 11.44 -10.68 14.03
CA THR A 6 10.86 -12.04 14.11
C THR A 6 9.34 -12.00 13.88
N PRO A 7 8.69 -13.13 13.56
CA PRO A 7 7.23 -13.17 13.42
C PRO A 7 6.47 -12.63 14.64
N LEU A 8 6.95 -12.89 15.86
CA LEU A 8 6.30 -12.39 17.07
C LEU A 8 6.49 -10.87 17.24
N GLU A 9 7.68 -10.34 16.94
CA GLU A 9 7.92 -8.90 16.96
C GLU A 9 7.08 -8.19 15.90
N LEU A 10 6.89 -8.79 14.71
CA LEU A 10 5.99 -8.26 13.68
C LEU A 10 4.54 -8.26 14.16
N LYS A 11 4.11 -9.34 14.82
CA LYS A 11 2.76 -9.43 15.38
C LYS A 11 2.52 -8.34 16.42
N ASP A 12 3.44 -8.15 17.35
CA ASP A 12 3.35 -7.11 18.39
C ASP A 12 3.32 -5.71 17.75
N TYR A 13 4.22 -5.44 16.82
CA TYR A 13 4.26 -4.18 16.07
C TYR A 13 2.93 -3.88 15.34
N LEU A 14 2.39 -4.85 14.61
CA LEU A 14 1.12 -4.68 13.90
C LEU A 14 -0.07 -4.54 14.86
N THR A 15 -0.04 -5.23 16.00
CA THR A 15 -1.07 -5.11 17.04
C THR A 15 -1.08 -3.71 17.66
N ASP A 16 0.09 -3.11 17.88
CA ASP A 16 0.21 -1.72 18.33
C ASP A 16 -0.32 -0.74 17.26
N LYS A 17 0.01 -0.92 15.97
CA LYS A 17 -0.51 -0.11 14.87
C LYS A 17 -2.03 -0.24 14.73
N LEU A 18 -2.59 -1.45 14.88
CA LEU A 18 -4.04 -1.68 14.91
C LEU A 18 -4.70 -0.91 16.04
N THR A 19 -4.14 -1.00 17.24
CA THR A 19 -4.66 -0.30 18.41
C THR A 19 -4.66 1.21 18.20
N GLN A 20 -3.55 1.76 17.72
CA GLN A 20 -3.41 3.18 17.44
C GLN A 20 -4.39 3.65 16.35
N GLY A 21 -4.49 2.91 15.25
CA GLY A 21 -5.41 3.25 14.16
C GLY A 21 -6.88 3.24 14.59
N LEU A 22 -7.29 2.26 15.40
CA LEU A 22 -8.65 2.24 15.96
C LEU A 22 -8.91 3.39 16.93
N MET A 23 -7.93 3.77 17.74
CA MET A 23 -8.06 4.95 18.60
C MET A 23 -8.26 6.22 17.77
N ASN A 24 -7.50 6.39 16.69
CA ASN A 24 -7.61 7.54 15.78
C ASN A 24 -8.99 7.55 15.09
N LEU A 25 -9.46 6.43 14.54
CA LEU A 25 -10.80 6.33 13.95
C LEU A 25 -11.91 6.59 14.97
N SER A 26 -11.78 6.05 16.18
CA SER A 26 -12.75 6.29 17.26
C SER A 26 -12.82 7.78 17.63
N GLN A 27 -11.68 8.46 17.65
CA GLN A 27 -11.63 9.89 17.87
C GLN A 27 -12.31 10.65 16.72
N SER A 28 -12.00 10.33 15.48
CA SER A 28 -12.63 10.93 14.29
C SER A 28 -14.14 10.68 14.28
N TYR A 29 -14.57 9.47 14.62
CA TYR A 29 -15.98 9.10 14.76
C TYR A 29 -16.70 9.91 15.87
N SER A 30 -16.01 10.25 16.96
CA SER A 30 -16.58 11.08 18.04
C SER A 30 -16.87 12.52 17.58
N TYR A 31 -16.12 13.03 16.61
CA TYR A 31 -16.35 14.33 15.98
C TYR A 31 -17.38 14.27 14.85
N ASN A 32 -17.38 13.18 14.09
CA ASN A 32 -18.34 12.93 13.01
C ASN A 32 -18.98 11.54 13.16
N PRO A 33 -20.14 11.39 13.82
CA PRO A 33 -20.83 10.12 13.98
C PRO A 33 -21.31 9.48 12.67
N ASN A 34 -21.32 10.22 11.56
CA ASN A 34 -21.65 9.69 10.23
C ASN A 34 -20.42 9.29 9.41
N LEU A 35 -19.21 9.38 10.00
CA LEU A 35 -17.93 9.20 9.29
C LEU A 35 -17.93 8.01 8.32
N LEU A 36 -18.33 6.83 8.77
CA LEU A 36 -18.32 5.62 7.90
C LEU A 36 -19.23 5.77 6.69
N ASN A 37 -20.46 6.31 6.88
CA ASN A 37 -21.37 6.55 5.75
C ASN A 37 -20.83 7.64 4.81
N ASP A 38 -20.16 8.65 5.36
CA ASP A 38 -19.53 9.71 4.57
C ASP A 38 -18.38 9.14 3.74
N LEU A 39 -17.54 8.26 4.33
CA LEU A 39 -16.47 7.56 3.62
C LEU A 39 -16.99 6.66 2.49
N ASP A 40 -18.06 5.91 2.73
CA ASP A 40 -18.70 5.05 1.72
C ASP A 40 -19.34 5.86 0.57
N SER A 41 -19.61 7.13 0.77
CA SER A 41 -20.21 8.03 -0.24
C SER A 41 -19.20 8.85 -1.04
N LEU A 42 -17.90 8.73 -0.73
CA LEU A 42 -16.87 9.46 -1.44
C LEU A 42 -16.78 9.06 -2.91
N THR A 43 -16.49 10.05 -3.74
CA THR A 43 -16.32 9.84 -5.18
C THR A 43 -15.04 10.50 -5.67
N ALA A 44 -14.29 9.81 -6.50
CA ALA A 44 -13.10 10.35 -7.12
C ALA A 44 -13.44 11.41 -8.19
N PRO A 45 -12.54 12.37 -8.45
CA PRO A 45 -12.75 13.41 -9.46
C PRO A 45 -12.75 12.87 -10.90
N LYS A 46 -12.29 11.65 -11.10
CA LYS A 46 -12.28 10.91 -12.36
C LYS A 46 -12.69 9.47 -12.12
N THR A 47 -13.34 8.87 -13.12
CA THR A 47 -13.86 7.50 -13.08
C THR A 47 -13.32 6.62 -14.22
N ASP A 48 -12.55 7.20 -15.14
CA ASP A 48 -11.85 6.49 -16.21
C ASP A 48 -10.37 6.30 -15.83
N ALA A 49 -9.88 5.09 -15.91
CA ALA A 49 -8.54 4.75 -15.43
C ALA A 49 -7.41 5.53 -16.12
N ASP A 50 -7.51 5.79 -17.43
CA ASP A 50 -6.50 6.59 -18.14
C ASP A 50 -6.57 8.07 -17.72
N ALA A 51 -7.78 8.62 -17.56
CA ALA A 51 -7.96 9.98 -17.05
C ALA A 51 -7.47 10.14 -15.59
N ILE A 52 -7.62 9.10 -14.77
CA ILE A 52 -7.06 9.05 -13.42
C ILE A 52 -5.54 9.09 -13.48
N LEU A 53 -4.91 8.19 -14.24
CA LEU A 53 -3.45 8.12 -14.39
C LEU A 53 -2.85 9.43 -14.90
N GLN A 54 -3.49 10.07 -15.88
CA GLN A 54 -3.05 11.38 -16.38
C GLN A 54 -3.15 12.46 -15.30
N THR A 55 -4.21 12.47 -14.50
CA THR A 55 -4.39 13.43 -13.41
C THR A 55 -3.35 13.20 -12.31
N LEU A 56 -3.14 11.95 -11.91
CA LEU A 56 -2.16 11.57 -10.90
C LEU A 56 -0.72 11.90 -11.34
N ASN A 57 -0.38 11.67 -12.62
CA ASN A 57 0.92 12.07 -13.18
C ASN A 57 1.15 13.58 -13.12
N GLN A 58 0.12 14.37 -13.44
CA GLN A 58 0.19 15.83 -13.31
C GLN A 58 0.42 16.26 -11.87
N LYS A 59 -0.29 15.64 -10.92
CA LYS A 59 -0.13 15.91 -9.48
C LYS A 59 1.26 15.49 -8.97
N ALA A 60 1.74 14.31 -9.37
CA ALA A 60 3.08 13.86 -9.05
C ALA A 60 4.16 14.83 -9.53
N ALA A 61 4.03 15.38 -10.73
CA ALA A 61 4.99 16.36 -11.28
C ALA A 61 5.12 17.65 -10.44
N GLU A 62 4.08 18.01 -9.68
CA GLU A 62 4.08 19.20 -8.81
C GLU A 62 4.95 19.00 -7.54
N CYS A 63 4.98 17.79 -6.96
CA CYS A 63 5.55 17.54 -5.63
C CYS A 63 6.54 16.37 -5.54
N MET A 64 6.62 15.52 -6.59
CA MET A 64 7.50 14.36 -6.63
C MET A 64 8.75 14.62 -7.47
N PRO A 65 9.82 13.80 -7.33
CA PRO A 65 10.98 13.82 -8.24
C PRO A 65 10.55 13.60 -9.70
N ASP A 66 11.29 14.17 -10.64
CA ASP A 66 10.98 14.04 -12.06
C ASP A 66 11.38 12.65 -12.59
N ILE A 67 10.49 11.98 -13.33
CA ILE A 67 10.75 10.72 -14.04
C ILE A 67 10.75 10.89 -15.57
N GLY A 68 10.76 12.14 -16.04
CA GLY A 68 10.73 12.45 -17.48
C GLY A 68 9.48 11.91 -18.20
N ASP A 69 9.60 11.79 -19.53
CA ASP A 69 8.52 11.30 -20.37
C ASP A 69 8.37 9.77 -20.25
N THR A 70 7.64 9.33 -19.25
CA THR A 70 7.35 7.91 -19.05
C THR A 70 6.06 7.52 -19.76
N THR A 71 6.12 6.46 -20.56
CA THR A 71 4.98 5.92 -21.29
C THR A 71 4.49 4.61 -20.64
N TYR A 72 3.19 4.35 -20.75
CA TYR A 72 2.58 3.11 -20.29
C TYR A 72 1.54 2.60 -21.29
N THR A 73 1.20 1.32 -21.18
CA THR A 73 0.07 0.72 -21.89
C THR A 73 -0.95 0.28 -20.85
N LEU A 74 -2.14 0.87 -20.91
CA LEU A 74 -3.30 0.42 -20.15
C LEU A 74 -4.03 -0.65 -20.94
N SER A 75 -4.36 -1.79 -20.32
CA SER A 75 -5.05 -2.89 -20.97
C SER A 75 -5.89 -3.69 -19.98
N TYR A 76 -6.95 -4.30 -20.50
CA TYR A 76 -7.87 -5.10 -19.70
C TYR A 76 -7.54 -6.58 -19.80
N LEU A 77 -7.74 -7.30 -18.68
CA LEU A 77 -7.58 -8.75 -18.66
C LEU A 77 -8.66 -9.45 -19.46
N PRO A 78 -8.30 -10.41 -20.32
CA PRO A 78 -9.27 -11.31 -20.89
C PRO A 78 -9.92 -12.17 -19.80
N GLU A 79 -11.18 -12.56 -19.97
CA GLU A 79 -12.00 -13.29 -18.99
C GLU A 79 -11.26 -14.49 -18.35
N ALA A 80 -10.50 -15.23 -19.15
CA ALA A 80 -9.77 -16.41 -18.70
C ALA A 80 -8.61 -16.10 -17.71
N LEU A 81 -8.22 -14.86 -17.56
CA LEU A 81 -7.12 -14.40 -16.65
C LEU A 81 -7.65 -13.52 -15.51
N GLN A 82 -8.96 -13.31 -15.41
CA GLN A 82 -9.56 -12.55 -14.33
C GLN A 82 -9.57 -13.39 -13.06
N VAL A 83 -9.06 -12.80 -11.99
CA VAL A 83 -9.06 -13.41 -10.66
C VAL A 83 -9.78 -12.51 -9.67
N PRO A 84 -10.58 -13.07 -8.74
CA PRO A 84 -11.26 -12.26 -7.72
C PRO A 84 -10.28 -11.48 -6.83
N ASN A 85 -10.74 -10.34 -6.32
CA ASN A 85 -10.04 -9.48 -5.36
C ASN A 85 -8.71 -8.89 -5.89
N ASN A 86 -8.54 -8.81 -7.20
CA ASN A 86 -7.39 -8.15 -7.81
C ASN A 86 -7.90 -7.21 -8.92
N LEU A 87 -7.99 -5.91 -8.62
CA LEU A 87 -8.53 -4.91 -9.53
C LEU A 87 -7.55 -4.55 -10.66
N ALA A 88 -6.27 -4.40 -10.34
CA ALA A 88 -5.24 -4.10 -11.32
C ALA A 88 -3.86 -4.55 -10.83
N TYR A 89 -2.90 -4.58 -11.74
CA TYR A 89 -1.48 -4.77 -11.42
C TYR A 89 -0.57 -4.13 -12.47
N TYR A 90 0.57 -3.65 -12.01
CA TYR A 90 1.64 -3.15 -12.85
C TYR A 90 2.59 -4.27 -13.24
N LEU A 91 2.95 -4.33 -14.50
CA LEU A 91 4.02 -5.16 -15.02
C LEU A 91 5.22 -4.26 -15.32
N SER A 92 6.29 -4.44 -14.54
CA SER A 92 7.51 -3.69 -14.70
C SER A 92 8.11 -3.87 -16.11
N SER A 93 8.74 -2.82 -16.60
CA SER A 93 9.42 -2.87 -17.88
C SER A 93 10.58 -3.87 -17.84
N PRO A 94 10.83 -4.61 -18.94
CA PRO A 94 12.03 -5.43 -19.09
C PRO A 94 13.30 -4.57 -19.03
N LEU A 95 14.39 -5.13 -18.48
CA LEU A 95 15.68 -4.43 -18.36
C LEU A 95 16.26 -3.96 -19.71
N ASP A 96 15.88 -4.59 -20.79
CA ASP A 96 16.30 -4.26 -22.16
C ASP A 96 15.31 -3.35 -22.90
N ASN A 97 14.19 -2.98 -22.27
CA ASN A 97 13.18 -2.10 -22.84
C ASN A 97 12.41 -1.33 -21.75
N GLU A 98 13.03 -0.35 -21.15
CA GLU A 98 12.51 0.45 -20.04
C GLU A 98 11.21 1.22 -20.36
N SER A 99 10.87 1.42 -21.63
CA SER A 99 9.64 2.09 -22.04
C SER A 99 8.40 1.19 -22.06
N ARG A 100 8.56 -0.13 -21.83
CA ARG A 100 7.47 -1.09 -21.89
C ARG A 100 6.78 -1.28 -20.54
N ASN A 101 6.17 -0.23 -20.03
CA ASN A 101 5.34 -0.29 -18.81
C ASN A 101 3.92 -0.72 -19.15
N ILE A 102 3.35 -1.65 -18.42
CA ILE A 102 2.00 -2.14 -18.65
C ILE A 102 1.22 -2.14 -17.34
N ILE A 103 0.05 -1.50 -17.34
CA ILE A 103 -0.95 -1.63 -16.25
C ILE A 103 -2.09 -2.49 -16.77
N ARG A 104 -2.40 -3.56 -16.05
CA ARG A 104 -3.49 -4.48 -16.37
C ARG A 104 -4.65 -4.22 -15.42
N ILE A 105 -5.83 -4.02 -15.95
CA ILE A 105 -7.07 -3.88 -15.18
C ILE A 105 -7.90 -5.14 -15.32
N ASN A 106 -8.43 -5.62 -14.22
CA ASN A 106 -9.40 -6.70 -14.17
C ASN A 106 -10.82 -6.10 -14.24
N PRO A 107 -11.49 -6.19 -15.39
CA PRO A 107 -12.80 -5.55 -15.55
C PRO A 107 -13.89 -6.16 -14.66
N SER A 108 -13.73 -7.39 -14.15
CA SER A 108 -14.69 -8.02 -13.24
C SER A 108 -14.67 -7.41 -11.83
N GLU A 109 -13.57 -6.72 -11.47
CA GLU A 109 -13.40 -6.09 -10.16
C GLU A 109 -13.60 -4.56 -10.20
N VAL A 110 -13.81 -3.98 -11.38
CA VAL A 110 -14.17 -2.57 -11.50
C VAL A 110 -15.62 -2.41 -11.05
N GLY A 111 -15.80 -1.97 -9.82
CA GLY A 111 -17.10 -1.67 -9.23
C GLY A 111 -17.54 -0.22 -9.46
N ASP A 112 -18.61 0.18 -8.77
CA ASP A 112 -19.13 1.55 -8.80
C ASP A 112 -18.34 2.51 -7.89
N ASP A 113 -17.47 1.98 -7.03
CA ASP A 113 -16.63 2.77 -6.13
C ASP A 113 -15.44 3.38 -6.89
N SER A 114 -15.59 4.65 -7.24
CA SER A 114 -14.58 5.39 -7.99
C SER A 114 -13.33 5.72 -7.16
N MET A 115 -13.42 5.74 -5.81
CA MET A 115 -12.26 5.97 -4.94
C MET A 115 -11.34 4.76 -4.93
N VAL A 116 -11.89 3.54 -4.93
CA VAL A 116 -11.10 2.31 -5.06
C VAL A 116 -10.33 2.30 -6.38
N LEU A 117 -10.97 2.68 -7.49
CA LEU A 117 -10.25 2.77 -8.77
C LEU A 117 -9.17 3.87 -8.74
N TRP A 118 -9.44 5.02 -8.11
CA TRP A 118 -8.48 6.11 -7.96
C TRP A 118 -7.23 5.69 -7.20
N THR A 119 -7.41 5.10 -6.01
CA THR A 119 -6.29 4.65 -5.17
C THR A 119 -5.54 3.50 -5.83
N THR A 120 -6.22 2.55 -6.48
CA THR A 120 -5.57 1.48 -7.25
C THR A 120 -4.72 2.04 -8.40
N MET A 121 -5.18 3.05 -9.13
CA MET A 121 -4.38 3.68 -10.18
C MET A 121 -3.20 4.47 -9.61
N ALA A 122 -3.31 5.02 -8.40
CA ALA A 122 -2.19 5.62 -7.69
C ALA A 122 -1.15 4.55 -7.31
N HIS A 123 -1.59 3.40 -6.79
CA HIS A 123 -0.77 2.26 -6.41
C HIS A 123 0.02 1.70 -7.60
N GLU A 124 -0.67 1.34 -8.68
CA GLU A 124 -0.07 0.66 -9.83
C GLU A 124 0.69 1.63 -10.77
N GLY A 125 0.25 2.88 -10.83
CA GLY A 125 0.73 3.87 -11.80
C GLY A 125 1.51 5.02 -11.16
N TYR A 126 0.85 6.17 -11.01
CA TYR A 126 1.46 7.42 -10.55
C TYR A 126 0.88 7.88 -9.21
N PRO A 127 1.73 8.02 -8.17
CA PRO A 127 3.18 7.83 -8.14
C PRO A 127 3.64 6.47 -7.58
N GLY A 128 2.86 5.40 -7.73
CA GLY A 128 3.09 4.07 -7.17
C GLY A 128 4.16 3.23 -7.90
N HIS A 129 3.85 1.96 -8.16
CA HIS A 129 4.81 0.98 -8.68
C HIS A 129 5.50 1.37 -9.98
N LEU A 130 4.73 1.86 -10.98
CA LEU A 130 5.29 2.31 -12.24
C LEU A 130 6.29 3.45 -12.02
N TYR A 131 5.89 4.42 -11.21
CA TYR A 131 6.72 5.59 -10.91
C TYR A 131 7.99 5.21 -10.15
N GLN A 132 7.86 4.38 -9.10
CA GLN A 132 8.98 3.87 -8.30
C GLN A 132 9.99 3.14 -9.19
N HIS A 133 9.51 2.21 -10.03
CA HIS A 133 10.36 1.44 -10.94
C HIS A 133 11.09 2.35 -11.94
N GLN A 134 10.38 3.28 -12.57
CA GLN A 134 10.97 4.19 -13.57
C GLN A 134 11.99 5.13 -12.94
N TYR A 135 11.69 5.70 -11.76
CA TYR A 135 12.66 6.55 -11.07
C TYR A 135 13.92 5.78 -10.71
N PHE A 136 13.77 4.56 -10.17
CA PHE A 136 14.90 3.70 -9.84
C PHE A 136 15.75 3.38 -11.08
N MET A 137 15.14 2.94 -12.17
CA MET A 137 15.85 2.59 -13.41
C MET A 137 16.64 3.77 -14.00
N GLN A 138 16.10 4.98 -13.94
CA GLN A 138 16.76 6.19 -14.44
C GLN A 138 17.88 6.72 -13.54
N ASN A 139 17.85 6.41 -12.25
CA ASN A 139 18.77 6.96 -11.23
C ASN A 139 19.69 5.94 -10.60
N SER A 140 19.57 4.66 -10.94
CA SER A 140 20.42 3.57 -10.46
C SER A 140 21.70 3.42 -11.29
N PHE A 141 22.67 2.68 -10.76
CA PHE A 141 23.92 2.39 -11.46
C PHE A 141 23.75 1.30 -12.53
N GLU A 142 24.58 1.32 -13.59
CA GLU A 142 24.48 0.51 -14.81
C GLU A 142 24.39 -1.02 -14.65
N TYR A 143 24.64 -1.58 -13.46
CA TYR A 143 24.64 -3.05 -13.24
C TYR A 143 24.10 -3.37 -11.85
N ASN A 144 22.80 -3.25 -11.68
CA ASN A 144 22.21 -3.39 -10.36
C ASN A 144 21.59 -4.77 -10.15
N ILE A 145 22.24 -5.56 -9.32
CA ILE A 145 21.63 -6.75 -8.77
C ILE A 145 20.32 -6.40 -8.02
N GLU A 146 20.19 -5.17 -7.54
CA GLU A 146 19.00 -4.64 -6.86
C GLU A 146 17.75 -4.68 -7.75
N THR A 147 17.89 -4.61 -9.08
CA THR A 147 16.77 -4.82 -10.01
C THR A 147 16.20 -6.23 -9.97
N LEU A 148 16.99 -7.20 -9.48
CA LEU A 148 16.64 -8.62 -9.39
C LEU A 148 16.33 -9.06 -7.95
N ILE A 149 16.73 -8.27 -6.96
CA ILE A 149 16.60 -8.60 -5.54
C ILE A 149 15.89 -7.44 -4.86
N GLY A 150 14.56 -7.50 -4.81
CA GLY A 150 13.73 -6.51 -4.14
C GLY A 150 13.06 -7.05 -2.88
N SER A 151 12.79 -6.16 -1.94
CA SER A 151 11.88 -6.42 -0.82
C SER A 151 10.46 -6.05 -1.24
N LEU A 152 9.56 -7.02 -1.26
CA LEU A 152 8.16 -6.77 -1.55
C LEU A 152 7.56 -5.77 -0.54
N GLY A 153 7.95 -5.86 0.75
CA GLY A 153 7.49 -4.91 1.77
C GLY A 153 7.84 -3.46 1.47
N THR A 154 9.01 -3.20 0.89
CA THR A 154 9.41 -1.83 0.51
C THR A 154 8.67 -1.35 -0.74
N SER A 155 8.43 -2.25 -1.69
CA SER A 155 7.66 -1.94 -2.90
C SER A 155 6.21 -1.63 -2.57
N GLU A 156 5.55 -2.51 -1.83
CA GLU A 156 4.16 -2.33 -1.42
C GLU A 156 4.00 -1.17 -0.43
N GLY A 157 4.97 -1.01 0.46
CA GLY A 157 4.99 0.10 1.42
C GLY A 157 4.96 1.46 0.76
N TRP A 158 5.77 1.65 -0.29
CA TRP A 158 5.71 2.86 -1.12
C TRP A 158 4.36 3.03 -1.78
N ALA A 159 3.84 1.98 -2.43
CA ALA A 159 2.59 2.05 -3.16
C ALA A 159 1.40 2.40 -2.24
N TYR A 160 1.31 1.82 -1.05
CA TYR A 160 0.29 2.18 -0.06
C TYR A 160 0.49 3.58 0.53
N TYR A 161 1.73 4.02 0.75
CA TYR A 161 2.00 5.38 1.19
C TYR A 161 1.49 6.41 0.19
N VAL A 162 1.70 6.18 -1.11
CA VAL A 162 1.22 7.11 -2.13
C VAL A 162 -0.27 6.95 -2.46
N GLU A 163 -0.89 5.81 -2.17
CA GLU A 163 -2.35 5.72 -2.15
C GLU A 163 -2.94 6.73 -1.18
N LYS A 164 -2.46 6.75 0.07
CA LYS A 164 -2.87 7.72 1.10
C LYS A 164 -2.69 9.15 0.61
N LEU A 165 -1.52 9.48 0.09
CA LEU A 165 -1.23 10.80 -0.46
C LEU A 165 -2.18 11.18 -1.60
N SER A 166 -2.55 10.22 -2.44
CA SER A 166 -3.43 10.44 -3.59
C SER A 166 -4.85 10.85 -3.21
N LEU A 167 -5.30 10.55 -1.98
CA LEU A 167 -6.61 10.93 -1.48
C LEU A 167 -6.76 12.46 -1.35
N GLU A 168 -5.70 13.15 -0.91
CA GLU A 168 -5.68 14.61 -0.90
C GLU A 168 -5.73 15.18 -2.33
N TRP A 169 -5.09 14.51 -3.29
CA TRP A 169 -5.16 14.89 -4.71
C TRP A 169 -6.54 14.63 -5.33
N ALA A 170 -7.31 13.72 -4.76
CA ALA A 170 -8.73 13.54 -5.07
C ALA A 170 -9.60 14.66 -4.51
N GLY A 171 -9.07 15.52 -3.64
CA GLY A 171 -9.76 16.66 -3.04
C GLY A 171 -10.29 16.41 -1.64
N LEU A 172 -9.91 15.30 -1.01
CA LEU A 172 -10.24 15.06 0.39
C LEU A 172 -9.38 15.99 1.28
N ASP A 173 -9.97 16.47 2.37
CA ASP A 173 -9.19 17.09 3.45
C ASP A 173 -8.40 16.00 4.21
N GLU A 174 -7.32 16.41 4.87
CA GLU A 174 -6.38 15.54 5.58
C GLU A 174 -7.09 14.56 6.55
N ALA A 175 -8.06 15.05 7.34
CA ALA A 175 -8.75 14.22 8.32
C ALA A 175 -9.62 13.13 7.67
N THR A 176 -10.28 13.47 6.56
CA THR A 176 -11.07 12.52 5.77
C THR A 176 -10.17 11.51 5.05
N ALA A 177 -9.07 11.96 4.47
CA ALA A 177 -8.08 11.10 3.82
C ALA A 177 -7.47 10.11 4.84
N ASP A 178 -7.06 10.58 6.01
CA ASP A 178 -6.54 9.75 7.09
C ASP A 178 -7.57 8.72 7.56
N ALA A 179 -8.82 9.10 7.74
CA ALA A 179 -9.87 8.19 8.19
C ALA A 179 -10.16 7.11 7.13
N TYR A 180 -10.26 7.50 5.84
CA TYR A 180 -10.48 6.57 4.73
C TYR A 180 -9.36 5.54 4.66
N PHE A 181 -8.11 6.02 4.62
CA PHE A 181 -6.96 5.14 4.49
C PHE A 181 -6.76 4.26 5.74
N THR A 182 -6.92 4.82 6.93
CA THR A 182 -6.83 4.06 8.18
C THR A 182 -7.85 2.93 8.20
N ASN A 183 -9.11 3.18 7.81
CA ASN A 183 -10.14 2.15 7.75
C ASN A 183 -9.75 0.99 6.81
N MET A 184 -9.11 1.28 5.69
CA MET A 184 -8.63 0.28 4.74
C MET A 184 -7.42 -0.51 5.28
N ILE A 185 -6.38 0.17 5.75
CA ILE A 185 -5.12 -0.49 6.13
C ILE A 185 -5.25 -1.34 7.41
N LEU A 186 -6.19 -1.01 8.30
CA LEU A 186 -6.45 -1.82 9.49
C LEU A 186 -6.92 -3.24 9.14
N GLY A 187 -7.69 -3.40 8.05
CA GLY A 187 -8.07 -4.73 7.56
C GLY A 187 -6.86 -5.58 7.16
N MET A 188 -5.91 -4.98 6.44
CA MET A 188 -4.65 -5.64 6.04
C MET A 188 -3.77 -5.98 7.25
N ALA A 189 -3.70 -5.08 8.23
CA ALA A 189 -2.93 -5.32 9.46
C ALA A 189 -3.55 -6.46 10.28
N ALA A 190 -4.87 -6.51 10.40
CA ALA A 190 -5.56 -7.61 11.08
C ALA A 190 -5.34 -8.96 10.40
N LEU A 191 -5.44 -9.02 9.06
CA LEU A 191 -5.11 -10.22 8.29
C LEU A 191 -3.67 -10.66 8.52
N SER A 192 -2.73 -9.72 8.57
CA SER A 192 -1.32 -10.03 8.83
C SER A 192 -1.06 -10.58 10.23
N VAL A 193 -1.76 -10.07 11.25
CA VAL A 193 -1.68 -10.63 12.62
C VAL A 193 -2.28 -12.03 12.67
N VAL A 194 -3.44 -12.25 12.04
CA VAL A 194 -4.06 -13.58 11.95
C VAL A 194 -3.17 -14.54 11.17
N ASP A 195 -2.51 -14.09 10.11
CA ASP A 195 -1.57 -14.91 9.33
C ASP A 195 -0.42 -15.43 10.21
N ILE A 196 0.21 -14.55 11.00
CA ILE A 196 1.24 -14.97 11.97
C ILE A 196 0.64 -15.91 13.00
N GLY A 197 -0.53 -15.61 13.53
CA GLY A 197 -1.24 -16.45 14.49
C GLY A 197 -1.49 -17.86 13.96
N VAL A 198 -2.07 -17.98 12.78
CA VAL A 198 -2.43 -19.25 12.15
C VAL A 198 -1.18 -20.03 11.72
N ASN A 199 -0.28 -19.41 10.98
CA ASN A 199 0.82 -20.11 10.31
C ASN A 199 2.07 -20.28 11.19
N TYR A 200 2.27 -19.43 12.20
CA TYR A 200 3.43 -19.51 13.08
C TYR A 200 3.09 -19.99 14.50
N GLU A 201 1.98 -19.52 15.09
CA GLU A 201 1.58 -19.88 16.45
C GLU A 201 0.56 -21.03 16.49
N GLY A 202 -0.08 -21.40 15.36
CA GLY A 202 -1.06 -22.49 15.27
C GLY A 202 -2.43 -22.10 15.80
N TRP A 203 -2.84 -20.83 15.64
CA TRP A 203 -4.17 -20.37 16.04
C TRP A 203 -5.27 -21.16 15.33
N GLY A 204 -6.26 -21.55 16.12
CA GLY A 204 -7.54 -22.04 15.62
C GLY A 204 -8.62 -20.97 15.68
N ILE A 205 -9.87 -21.45 15.58
CA ILE A 205 -11.04 -20.56 15.52
C ILE A 205 -11.22 -19.74 16.83
N GLU A 206 -10.85 -20.30 17.97
CA GLU A 206 -11.03 -19.65 19.28
C GLU A 206 -10.07 -18.47 19.42
N GLU A 207 -8.78 -18.66 19.16
CA GLU A 207 -7.75 -17.61 19.23
C GLU A 207 -8.03 -16.52 18.20
N THR A 208 -8.34 -16.90 16.96
CA THR A 208 -8.68 -15.96 15.88
C THR A 208 -9.92 -15.14 16.22
N SER A 209 -10.98 -15.79 16.73
CA SER A 209 -12.20 -15.10 17.16
C SER A 209 -11.94 -14.13 18.31
N ASN A 210 -11.16 -14.53 19.31
CA ASN A 210 -10.81 -13.67 20.45
C ASN A 210 -10.02 -12.44 19.99
N PHE A 211 -9.06 -12.62 19.10
CA PHE A 211 -8.31 -11.51 18.51
C PHE A 211 -9.23 -10.56 17.73
N LEU A 212 -9.98 -11.06 16.76
CA LEU A 212 -10.83 -10.24 15.91
C LEU A 212 -11.94 -9.51 16.69
N THR A 213 -12.51 -10.16 17.73
CA THR A 213 -13.51 -9.54 18.60
C THR A 213 -12.99 -8.30 19.30
N THR A 214 -11.70 -8.26 19.63
CA THR A 214 -11.08 -7.10 20.27
C THR A 214 -11.14 -5.85 19.39
N TYR A 215 -11.05 -6.02 18.06
CA TYR A 215 -10.94 -4.94 17.10
C TYR A 215 -12.22 -4.66 16.30
N TYR A 216 -13.01 -5.71 16.03
CA TYR A 216 -14.18 -5.62 15.15
C TYR A 216 -15.51 -5.94 15.86
N GLY A 217 -15.46 -6.25 17.16
CA GLY A 217 -16.62 -6.74 17.88
C GLY A 217 -16.87 -8.22 17.56
N GLU A 218 -18.01 -8.75 18.05
CA GLU A 218 -18.35 -10.17 17.92
C GLU A 218 -18.61 -10.55 16.45
N LEU A 219 -17.82 -11.46 15.90
CA LEU A 219 -17.94 -12.00 14.56
C LEU A 219 -18.48 -13.43 14.59
N ASP A 220 -19.24 -13.82 13.57
CA ASP A 220 -19.70 -15.19 13.44
C ASP A 220 -18.55 -16.15 13.08
N LYS A 221 -18.77 -17.45 13.36
CA LYS A 221 -17.74 -18.48 13.16
C LYS A 221 -17.30 -18.63 11.70
N ASN A 222 -18.20 -18.40 10.72
CA ASN A 222 -17.86 -18.56 9.33
C ASN A 222 -16.93 -17.41 8.89
N THR A 223 -17.19 -16.21 9.37
CA THR A 223 -16.28 -15.06 9.14
C THR A 223 -14.89 -15.33 9.72
N CYS A 224 -14.80 -15.80 10.98
CA CYS A 224 -13.51 -16.18 11.59
C CYS A 224 -12.81 -17.30 10.81
N GLN A 225 -13.56 -18.31 10.34
CA GLN A 225 -13.02 -19.40 9.55
C GLN A 225 -12.50 -18.91 8.20
N ASN A 226 -13.19 -17.97 7.55
CA ASN A 226 -12.72 -17.36 6.29
C ASN A 226 -11.38 -16.64 6.48
N PHE A 227 -11.16 -15.93 7.58
CA PHE A 227 -9.85 -15.35 7.89
C PHE A 227 -8.77 -16.42 7.99
N ILE A 228 -9.03 -17.51 8.71
CA ILE A 228 -8.09 -18.62 8.85
C ILE A 228 -7.79 -19.24 7.48
N ASP A 229 -8.83 -19.56 6.71
CA ASP A 229 -8.68 -20.21 5.41
C ASP A 229 -7.91 -19.30 4.43
N THR A 230 -8.17 -18.01 4.45
CA THR A 230 -7.44 -17.02 3.65
C THR A 230 -5.96 -17.02 3.97
N CYS A 231 -5.59 -16.91 5.25
CA CYS A 231 -4.20 -16.92 5.69
C CYS A 231 -3.50 -18.27 5.50
N ALA A 232 -4.23 -19.39 5.67
CA ALA A 232 -3.67 -20.72 5.49
C ALA A 232 -3.44 -21.08 4.01
N ASN A 233 -4.23 -20.54 3.09
CA ASN A 233 -4.08 -20.76 1.65
C ASN A 233 -2.87 -20.00 1.08
N ASP A 234 -2.60 -18.79 1.57
CA ASP A 234 -1.52 -17.94 1.09
C ASP A 234 -0.69 -17.37 2.26
N PRO A 235 0.15 -18.20 2.91
CA PRO A 235 0.93 -17.78 4.08
C PRO A 235 1.88 -16.61 3.80
N GLY A 236 1.82 -15.58 4.62
CA GLY A 236 2.71 -14.43 4.57
C GLY A 236 2.37 -13.40 3.49
N VAL A 237 1.30 -13.60 2.71
CA VAL A 237 0.97 -12.73 1.56
C VAL A 237 0.59 -11.31 1.99
N TYR A 238 -0.08 -11.14 3.14
CA TYR A 238 -0.55 -9.83 3.61
C TYR A 238 0.51 -9.02 4.37
N LEU A 239 1.54 -9.69 4.90
CA LEU A 239 2.61 -9.05 5.68
C LEU A 239 3.38 -7.96 4.92
N PRO A 240 3.77 -8.14 3.65
CA PRO A 240 4.46 -7.10 2.90
C PRO A 240 3.67 -5.79 2.79
N TYR A 241 2.35 -5.87 2.67
CA TYR A 241 1.46 -4.72 2.51
C TYR A 241 1.36 -3.90 3.80
N SER A 242 0.91 -4.51 4.88
CA SER A 242 0.72 -3.82 6.16
C SER A 242 2.04 -3.40 6.82
N VAL A 243 3.02 -4.31 6.93
CA VAL A 243 4.34 -4.00 7.47
C VAL A 243 5.04 -2.97 6.58
N GLY A 244 4.94 -3.15 5.26
CA GLY A 244 5.53 -2.25 4.27
C GLY A 244 5.04 -0.82 4.44
N TYR A 245 3.72 -0.62 4.50
CA TYR A 245 3.13 0.70 4.72
C TYR A 245 3.62 1.35 6.00
N TYR A 246 3.44 0.69 7.15
CA TYR A 246 3.81 1.27 8.43
C TYR A 246 5.31 1.53 8.57
N LYS A 247 6.15 0.65 8.04
CA LYS A 247 7.62 0.86 8.03
C LYS A 247 8.04 1.99 7.09
N THR A 248 7.33 2.20 5.98
CA THR A 248 7.58 3.34 5.09
C THR A 248 7.18 4.65 5.77
N GLU A 249 6.03 4.68 6.44
CA GLU A 249 5.58 5.84 7.22
C GLU A 249 6.55 6.17 8.35
N ASP A 250 6.90 5.18 9.19
CA ASP A 250 7.89 5.32 10.26
C ASP A 250 9.26 5.81 9.74
N LEU A 251 9.69 5.34 8.57
CA LEU A 251 10.95 5.76 7.96
C LEU A 251 10.89 7.22 7.51
N PHE A 252 9.82 7.64 6.85
CA PHE A 252 9.68 9.02 6.40
C PHE A 252 9.56 10.01 7.56
N GLU A 253 8.90 9.63 8.65
CA GLU A 253 8.90 10.43 9.88
C GLU A 253 10.32 10.65 10.41
N GLN A 254 11.16 9.62 10.41
CA GLN A 254 12.56 9.72 10.87
C GLN A 254 13.45 10.50 9.89
N MET A 255 13.12 10.49 8.59
CA MET A 255 13.88 11.21 7.56
C MET A 255 13.53 12.70 7.49
N ALA A 256 12.35 13.11 7.94
CA ALA A 256 11.76 14.42 7.66
C ALA A 256 12.68 15.61 8.01
N ASP A 257 13.33 15.56 9.16
CA ASP A 257 14.22 16.64 9.60
C ASP A 257 15.57 16.69 8.86
N GLY A 258 15.93 15.61 8.17
CA GLY A 258 17.23 15.48 7.48
C GLY A 258 17.22 15.96 6.01
N TYR A 259 16.05 16.23 5.46
CA TYR A 259 15.89 16.61 4.06
C TYR A 259 15.29 18.00 3.90
N SER A 260 15.71 18.72 2.88
CA SER A 260 15.28 20.11 2.65
C SER A 260 13.82 20.22 2.11
N SER A 261 13.24 19.12 1.68
CA SER A 261 11.84 19.01 1.22
C SER A 261 11.46 17.55 1.07
N ASP A 262 10.14 17.27 1.09
CA ASP A 262 9.58 15.93 0.81
C ASP A 262 10.02 15.41 -0.56
N LYS A 263 10.08 16.27 -1.57
CA LYS A 263 10.59 15.92 -2.91
C LYS A 263 12.01 15.34 -2.86
N ASN A 264 12.89 15.91 -2.07
CA ASN A 264 14.27 15.43 -1.91
C ASN A 264 14.33 14.15 -1.08
N MET A 265 13.46 14.01 -0.09
CA MET A 265 13.30 12.80 0.71
C MET A 265 12.80 11.64 -0.16
N TYR A 266 11.76 11.85 -0.95
CA TYR A 266 11.25 10.85 -1.91
C TYR A 266 12.30 10.47 -2.96
N ALA A 267 13.07 11.46 -3.46
CA ALA A 267 14.16 11.19 -4.41
C ALA A 267 15.22 10.26 -3.82
N ALA A 268 15.60 10.49 -2.57
CA ALA A 268 16.57 9.64 -1.86
C ALA A 268 16.02 8.22 -1.65
N TYR A 269 14.78 8.09 -1.21
CA TYR A 269 14.11 6.80 -1.02
C TYR A 269 13.99 6.01 -2.34
N LEU A 270 13.42 6.62 -3.37
CA LEU A 270 13.18 5.98 -4.66
C LEU A 270 14.46 5.54 -5.37
N LYS A 271 15.57 6.29 -5.16
CA LYS A 271 16.88 5.93 -5.70
C LYS A 271 17.45 4.65 -5.10
N MET A 272 17.04 4.28 -3.88
CA MET A 272 17.46 3.03 -3.23
C MET A 272 16.74 1.80 -3.81
N GLY A 273 15.68 1.99 -4.61
CA GLY A 273 14.86 0.91 -5.10
C GLY A 273 14.14 0.15 -3.98
N SER A 274 13.79 -1.11 -4.23
CA SER A 274 13.07 -1.95 -3.25
C SER A 274 14.03 -2.62 -2.26
N MET A 275 15.01 -1.89 -1.71
CA MET A 275 15.91 -2.44 -0.69
C MET A 275 15.17 -2.74 0.62
N PRO A 276 15.63 -3.74 1.40
CA PRO A 276 15.07 -4.00 2.73
C PRO A 276 15.13 -2.77 3.64
N PHE A 277 14.14 -2.61 4.53
CA PHE A 277 14.05 -1.49 5.46
C PHE A 277 15.30 -1.32 6.32
N THR A 278 15.93 -2.42 6.74
CA THR A 278 17.20 -2.38 7.49
C THR A 278 18.34 -1.64 6.76
N LEU A 279 18.35 -1.68 5.43
CA LEU A 279 19.30 -0.94 4.61
C LEU A 279 18.83 0.49 4.38
N LEU A 280 17.54 0.70 4.12
CA LEU A 280 16.97 2.04 3.97
C LEU A 280 17.19 2.89 5.23
N GLU A 281 16.86 2.36 6.41
CA GLU A 281 17.09 3.01 7.70
C GLU A 281 18.57 3.40 7.88
N LYS A 282 19.47 2.47 7.56
CA LYS A 282 20.92 2.70 7.71
C LYS A 282 21.48 3.82 6.81
N TYR A 283 20.93 3.97 5.60
CA TYR A 283 21.51 4.87 4.60
C TYR A 283 20.73 6.16 4.41
N LEU A 284 19.46 6.22 4.83
CA LEU A 284 18.59 7.36 4.58
C LEU A 284 18.30 8.18 5.84
N ILE A 285 18.39 7.59 7.05
CA ILE A 285 18.22 8.33 8.29
C ILE A 285 19.53 9.09 8.57
N PRO A 286 19.47 10.43 8.72
CA PRO A 286 20.64 11.23 9.09
C PRO A 286 21.16 10.87 10.49
N ASP A 287 22.49 10.97 10.71
CA ASP A 287 23.16 10.79 12.02
C ASP A 287 22.71 11.84 13.05
#